data_fb9f47c84f27163ad3ee9e7c48b725f1
#
_entry.id   fb9f47c84f27163ad3ee9e7c48b725f1
#
_cell.length_a   1.000
_cell.length_b   1.000
_cell.length_c   1.000
_cell.angle_alpha   90.00
_cell.angle_beta   90.00
_cell.angle_gamma   90.00
#
_symmetry.space_group_name_H-M   'P 1'
#
loop_
_entity.id
_entity.type
_entity.pdbx_description
1 polymer ?
#
loop_
_entity_poly.entity_id
_entity_poly.type
_entity_poly.pdbx_seq_one_letter_code
_entity_poly.pdbx_strand_id
1 'polypeptide(L)'
;MDSTEYLKNTIKRLPSTPGVYNYYDVNGEIIYIGKAKNLKRRVSSYFTKKHENLKTKILVSKICDLKYILVETEIDALLLENNLIKKHQPKYNILLKDDKSYPWICIKKEEFPRVFQTRKVIKDGSEYFGPYMSTYVVNVLLNFFSEIFYDNGWTPFTYLGKEKKPESKEKYLETISQIRKILKGDIKSVISYLKEKMMLHANKMEFENAQKIKEQLLLLTNYQSKSSIVSSKINNVDIFTIISDEKNAFVNYLKITSGAIIQSHTVEIKKKLSESDEEILQFVITDLRIRFNSVSTFIYSSHNIINIWEGVKIIVPAQGEKKKLIDLSLRNAKYMQLEKKKRQALNLTKSNKSIVLKKLQQDLHLKEIPIHIECFDNSNFQGSNPTASCVVFKKGLPSKKD
;
A
#
# COMPACT_ATOMS: atom_id res chain seq x y z
N MET A 1 47.31 9.83 5.99
CA MET A 1 46.75 8.93 7.02
C MET A 1 45.93 7.88 6.32
N ASP A 2 46.25 6.63 6.54
CA ASP A 2 45.55 5.53 5.92
C ASP A 2 44.08 5.56 6.40
N SER A 3 43.11 5.59 5.50
CA SER A 3 41.68 5.70 5.82
C SER A 3 41.21 4.62 6.81
N THR A 4 41.92 3.50 6.81
CA THR A 4 41.68 2.36 7.70
C THR A 4 42.08 2.67 9.14
N GLU A 5 43.17 3.41 9.37
CA GLU A 5 43.64 3.78 10.69
C GLU A 5 42.81 4.89 11.31
N TYR A 6 42.39 5.85 10.50
CA TYR A 6 41.40 6.89 10.89
C TYR A 6 40.10 6.29 11.38
N LEU A 7 39.50 5.36 10.61
CA LEU A 7 38.27 4.68 10.99
C LEU A 7 38.41 3.89 12.30
N LYS A 8 39.51 3.15 12.48
CA LYS A 8 39.78 2.41 13.73
C LYS A 8 39.84 3.34 14.94
N ASN A 9 40.47 4.49 14.81
CA ASN A 9 40.57 5.47 15.87
C ASN A 9 39.23 6.15 16.18
N THR A 10 38.45 6.45 15.15
CA THR A 10 37.09 7.00 15.29
C THR A 10 36.16 6.00 15.99
N ILE A 11 36.21 4.70 15.63
CA ILE A 11 35.40 3.65 16.24
C ILE A 11 35.74 3.46 17.73
N LYS A 12 37.01 3.53 18.11
CA LYS A 12 37.43 3.44 19.53
C LYS A 12 36.84 4.55 20.39
N ARG A 13 36.67 5.75 19.83
CA ARG A 13 36.16 6.94 20.51
C ARG A 13 34.64 7.05 20.53
N LEU A 14 33.89 6.15 19.86
CA LEU A 14 32.44 6.17 19.84
C LEU A 14 31.86 6.00 21.24
N PRO A 15 30.82 6.80 21.57
CA PRO A 15 30.11 6.67 22.83
C PRO A 15 29.26 5.42 22.87
N SER A 16 28.95 4.95 24.09
CA SER A 16 28.08 3.77 24.33
C SER A 16 26.61 4.16 24.53
N THR A 17 26.19 5.27 23.96
CA THR A 17 24.82 5.84 24.04
C THR A 17 24.03 5.56 22.77
N PRO A 18 22.68 5.72 22.78
CA PRO A 18 21.85 5.62 21.59
C PRO A 18 22.24 6.67 20.53
N GLY A 19 22.06 6.33 19.26
CA GLY A 19 22.33 7.26 18.17
C GLY A 19 22.12 6.68 16.79
N VAL A 20 22.33 7.51 15.80
CA VAL A 20 22.31 7.17 14.38
C VAL A 20 23.71 7.39 13.80
N TYR A 21 24.18 6.44 13.02
CA TYR A 21 25.48 6.50 12.35
C TYR A 21 25.29 6.47 10.83
N ASN A 22 26.14 7.23 10.13
CA ASN A 22 26.14 7.35 8.68
C ASN A 22 27.51 6.91 8.16
N TYR A 23 27.52 5.96 7.22
CA TYR A 23 28.73 5.55 6.51
C TYR A 23 28.85 6.30 5.19
N TYR A 24 30.05 6.78 4.90
CA TYR A 24 30.39 7.52 3.71
C TYR A 24 31.38 6.74 2.86
N ASP A 25 31.27 6.86 1.55
CA ASP A 25 32.24 6.34 0.59
C ASP A 25 33.40 7.33 0.31
N VAL A 26 34.25 6.93 -0.63
CA VAL A 26 35.39 7.76 -1.09
C VAL A 26 35.00 9.11 -1.67
N ASN A 27 33.77 9.24 -2.18
CA ASN A 27 33.25 10.48 -2.78
C ASN A 27 32.58 11.37 -1.73
N GLY A 28 32.49 10.94 -0.46
CA GLY A 28 31.77 11.64 0.59
C GLY A 28 30.27 11.46 0.50
N GLU A 29 29.76 10.48 -0.26
CA GLU A 29 28.34 10.16 -0.34
C GLU A 29 27.92 9.22 0.80
N ILE A 30 26.71 9.44 1.33
CA ILE A 30 26.15 8.55 2.36
C ILE A 30 25.70 7.26 1.69
N ILE A 31 26.37 6.16 2.00
CA ILE A 31 26.07 4.83 1.45
C ILE A 31 25.18 3.98 2.36
N TYR A 32 25.21 4.23 3.67
CA TYR A 32 24.40 3.53 4.65
C TYR A 32 24.12 4.41 5.88
N ILE A 33 22.91 4.30 6.42
CA ILE A 33 22.47 4.92 7.67
C ILE A 33 21.95 3.81 8.58
N GLY A 34 22.32 3.83 9.85
CA GLY A 34 21.83 2.84 10.81
C GLY A 34 21.65 3.42 12.20
N LYS A 35 20.68 2.88 12.93
CA LYS A 35 20.46 3.17 14.35
C LYS A 35 21.24 2.23 15.26
N ALA A 36 21.53 2.68 16.46
CA ALA A 36 22.10 1.87 17.51
C ALA A 36 21.55 2.27 18.87
N LYS A 37 21.27 1.28 19.73
CA LYS A 37 21.06 1.47 21.17
C LYS A 37 22.41 1.75 21.88
N ASN A 38 23.49 1.23 21.32
CA ASN A 38 24.87 1.48 21.73
C ASN A 38 25.71 1.61 20.46
N LEU A 39 26.08 2.86 20.13
CA LEU A 39 26.82 3.17 18.90
C LEU A 39 28.15 2.41 18.82
N LYS A 40 28.95 2.42 19.90
CA LYS A 40 30.25 1.75 19.93
C LYS A 40 30.12 0.27 19.62
N ARG A 41 29.23 -0.44 20.30
CA ARG A 41 29.02 -1.90 20.11
C ARG A 41 28.50 -2.20 18.69
N ARG A 42 27.52 -1.44 18.20
CA ARG A 42 26.91 -1.67 16.89
C ARG A 42 27.88 -1.40 15.75
N VAL A 43 28.55 -0.26 15.77
CA VAL A 43 29.51 0.12 14.71
C VAL A 43 30.71 -0.83 14.72
N SER A 44 31.29 -1.12 15.88
CA SER A 44 32.42 -2.08 15.99
C SER A 44 32.07 -3.45 15.39
N SER A 45 30.83 -3.92 15.52
CA SER A 45 30.42 -5.22 15.00
C SER A 45 30.55 -5.37 13.48
N TYR A 46 30.51 -4.27 12.73
CA TYR A 46 30.73 -4.31 11.28
C TYR A 46 32.20 -4.60 10.90
N PHE A 47 33.12 -4.21 11.75
CA PHE A 47 34.57 -4.31 11.48
C PHE A 47 35.23 -5.49 12.18
N THR A 48 34.63 -6.07 13.21
CA THR A 48 35.19 -7.18 14.00
C THR A 48 34.61 -8.54 13.65
N LYS A 49 33.37 -8.61 13.19
CA LYS A 49 32.72 -9.89 12.84
C LYS A 49 33.04 -10.32 11.41
N LYS A 50 33.27 -11.62 11.24
CA LYS A 50 33.28 -12.23 9.90
C LYS A 50 31.86 -12.23 9.37
N HIS A 51 31.59 -11.40 8.34
CA HIS A 51 30.30 -11.34 7.71
C HIS A 51 30.14 -12.47 6.70
N GLU A 52 29.13 -13.31 6.85
CA GLU A 52 28.80 -14.35 5.86
C GLU A 52 28.18 -13.74 4.61
N ASN A 53 27.43 -12.65 4.78
CA ASN A 53 26.77 -11.97 3.70
C ASN A 53 27.73 -11.16 2.83
N LEU A 54 27.80 -11.49 1.53
CA LEU A 54 28.63 -10.82 0.54
C LEU A 54 28.33 -9.31 0.44
N LYS A 55 27.05 -8.92 0.54
CA LYS A 55 26.66 -7.51 0.44
C LYS A 55 27.16 -6.68 1.61
N THR A 56 27.15 -7.25 2.82
CA THR A 56 27.71 -6.59 4.01
C THR A 56 29.23 -6.45 3.88
N LYS A 57 29.93 -7.46 3.34
CA LYS A 57 31.36 -7.36 3.03
C LYS A 57 31.64 -6.22 2.06
N ILE A 58 30.85 -6.11 0.99
CA ILE A 58 30.97 -5.02 0.00
C ILE A 58 30.66 -3.66 0.64
N LEU A 59 29.67 -3.56 1.51
CA LEU A 59 29.40 -2.32 2.24
C LEU A 59 30.63 -1.93 3.06
N VAL A 60 31.13 -2.83 3.91
CA VAL A 60 32.26 -2.56 4.81
C VAL A 60 33.52 -2.17 4.04
N SER A 61 33.80 -2.80 2.88
CA SER A 61 34.96 -2.44 2.04
C SER A 61 34.88 -1.07 1.41
N LYS A 62 33.68 -0.46 1.37
CA LYS A 62 33.45 0.87 0.78
C LYS A 62 33.37 1.99 1.81
N ILE A 63 33.37 1.69 3.09
CA ILE A 63 33.31 2.70 4.14
C ILE A 63 34.66 3.41 4.23
N CYS A 64 34.65 4.71 3.94
CA CYS A 64 35.84 5.58 4.08
C CYS A 64 35.73 6.54 5.25
N ASP A 65 34.52 6.93 5.65
CA ASP A 65 34.27 7.84 6.79
C ASP A 65 33.01 7.43 7.56
N LEU A 66 32.94 7.86 8.81
CA LEU A 66 31.86 7.61 9.75
C LEU A 66 31.51 8.89 10.49
N LYS A 67 30.23 9.31 10.39
CA LYS A 67 29.66 10.36 11.25
C LYS A 67 28.49 9.81 12.04
N TYR A 68 28.24 10.38 13.20
CA TYR A 68 27.14 9.95 14.06
C TYR A 68 26.43 11.13 14.73
N ILE A 69 25.19 10.90 15.10
CA ILE A 69 24.34 11.83 15.83
C ILE A 69 23.86 11.13 17.08
N LEU A 70 24.10 11.73 18.25
CA LEU A 70 23.63 11.22 19.52
C LEU A 70 22.18 11.60 19.73
N VAL A 71 21.42 10.73 20.35
CA VAL A 71 20.04 10.98 20.75
C VAL A 71 19.79 10.42 22.16
N GLU A 72 18.74 10.87 22.80
CA GLU A 72 18.45 10.47 24.18
C GLU A 72 17.87 9.07 24.28
N THR A 73 17.00 8.69 23.33
CA THR A 73 16.28 7.42 23.37
C THR A 73 16.48 6.57 22.11
N GLU A 74 16.21 5.28 22.24
CA GLU A 74 16.18 4.34 21.09
C GLU A 74 15.07 4.72 20.08
N ILE A 75 13.99 5.31 20.58
CA ILE A 75 12.87 5.79 19.75
C ILE A 75 13.34 6.95 18.88
N ASP A 76 14.03 7.91 19.45
CA ASP A 76 14.59 9.04 18.70
C ASP A 76 15.58 8.58 17.65
N ALA A 77 16.42 7.56 17.97
CA ALA A 77 17.33 6.97 17.01
C ALA A 77 16.58 6.36 15.81
N LEU A 78 15.47 5.65 16.05
CA LEU A 78 14.67 5.05 15.01
C LEU A 78 13.98 6.09 14.13
N LEU A 79 13.37 7.11 14.72
CA LEU A 79 12.71 8.19 13.98
C LEU A 79 13.71 9.00 13.15
N LEU A 80 14.87 9.29 13.71
CA LEU A 80 15.95 9.99 13.02
C LEU A 80 16.52 9.18 11.87
N GLU A 81 16.79 7.87 12.08
CA GLU A 81 17.22 6.94 11.03
C GLU A 81 16.24 6.96 9.85
N ASN A 82 14.94 6.81 10.13
CA ASN A 82 13.90 6.79 9.11
C ASN A 82 13.86 8.09 8.30
N ASN A 83 13.95 9.24 8.97
CA ASN A 83 13.97 10.54 8.32
C ASN A 83 15.22 10.74 7.45
N LEU A 84 16.39 10.34 7.95
CA LEU A 84 17.65 10.44 7.20
C LEU A 84 17.68 9.49 6.00
N ILE A 85 17.17 8.25 6.14
CA ILE A 85 17.04 7.31 5.01
C ILE A 85 16.14 7.89 3.92
N LYS A 86 15.00 8.49 4.28
CA LYS A 86 14.10 9.16 3.33
C LYS A 86 14.76 10.33 2.61
N LYS A 87 15.50 11.14 3.36
CA LYS A 87 16.18 12.33 2.83
C LYS A 87 17.31 11.99 1.87
N HIS A 88 18.17 11.05 2.25
CA HIS A 88 19.41 10.75 1.55
C HIS A 88 19.34 9.51 0.63
N GLN A 89 18.33 8.66 0.80
CA GLN A 89 18.10 7.43 0.02
C GLN A 89 19.36 6.58 -0.21
N PRO A 90 20.09 6.18 0.87
CA PRO A 90 21.39 5.54 0.74
C PRO A 90 21.30 4.20 0.00
N LYS A 91 22.34 3.90 -0.77
CA LYS A 91 22.39 2.72 -1.65
C LYS A 91 22.15 1.39 -0.94
N TYR A 92 22.64 1.24 0.31
CA TYR A 92 22.59 0.00 1.08
C TYR A 92 21.45 -0.06 2.09
N ASN A 93 20.63 0.98 2.21
CA ASN A 93 19.43 0.95 3.03
C ASN A 93 18.22 0.39 2.27
N ILE A 94 17.27 -0.15 3.04
CA ILE A 94 15.92 -0.44 2.54
C ILE A 94 15.25 0.88 2.18
N LEU A 95 14.70 0.93 0.97
CA LEU A 95 13.92 2.07 0.51
C LEU A 95 12.51 1.58 0.19
N LEU A 96 11.51 2.26 0.74
CA LEU A 96 10.14 2.09 0.30
C LEU A 96 9.99 2.82 -1.04
N LYS A 97 9.85 2.05 -2.12
CA LYS A 97 9.75 2.58 -3.49
C LYS A 97 8.40 3.22 -3.82
N ASP A 98 7.59 3.52 -2.84
CA ASP A 98 6.21 3.93 -3.07
C ASP A 98 6.07 5.44 -2.96
N ASP A 99 6.52 6.16 -4.00
CA ASP A 99 6.27 7.59 -4.24
C ASP A 99 4.86 7.86 -4.82
N LYS A 100 4.00 6.84 -4.88
CA LYS A 100 2.65 7.02 -5.40
C LYS A 100 1.84 7.87 -4.44
N SER A 101 1.41 9.03 -4.91
CA SER A 101 0.39 9.81 -4.21
C SER A 101 -0.94 9.05 -4.26
N TYR A 102 -1.33 8.50 -3.11
CA TYR A 102 -2.59 7.78 -2.98
C TYR A 102 -3.78 8.73 -3.01
N PRO A 103 -4.93 8.31 -3.56
CA PRO A 103 -6.15 9.10 -3.52
C PRO A 103 -6.78 9.08 -2.13
N TRP A 104 -7.38 10.20 -1.77
CA TRP A 104 -8.15 10.44 -0.57
C TRP A 104 -9.57 10.84 -0.93
N ILE A 105 -10.53 10.62 -0.06
CA ILE A 105 -11.83 11.26 -0.10
C ILE A 105 -11.76 12.46 0.84
N CYS A 106 -12.04 13.65 0.32
CA CYS A 106 -12.06 14.89 1.06
C CYS A 106 -13.53 15.31 1.29
N ILE A 107 -13.86 15.62 2.56
CA ILE A 107 -15.06 16.40 2.90
C ILE A 107 -14.59 17.83 3.15
N LYS A 108 -14.88 18.72 2.22
CA LYS A 108 -14.40 20.10 2.25
C LYS A 108 -15.08 20.91 3.35
N LYS A 109 -14.31 21.72 4.05
CA LYS A 109 -14.85 22.66 5.05
C LYS A 109 -15.41 23.88 4.34
N GLU A 110 -16.69 23.87 4.05
CA GLU A 110 -17.47 24.94 3.41
C GLU A 110 -18.89 24.94 3.97
N GLU A 111 -19.67 25.94 3.64
CA GLU A 111 -21.07 26.05 4.08
C GLU A 111 -21.90 24.82 3.65
N PHE A 112 -21.69 24.34 2.42
CA PHE A 112 -22.18 23.08 1.89
C PHE A 112 -21.00 22.17 1.59
N PRO A 113 -20.55 21.31 2.54
CA PRO A 113 -19.33 20.52 2.42
C PRO A 113 -19.40 19.60 1.20
N ARG A 114 -18.49 19.75 0.25
CA ARG A 114 -18.36 18.88 -0.92
C ARG A 114 -17.56 17.62 -0.57
N VAL A 115 -17.94 16.51 -1.19
CA VAL A 115 -17.25 15.23 -1.06
C VAL A 115 -16.62 14.87 -2.41
N PHE A 116 -15.31 14.79 -2.46
CA PHE A 116 -14.60 14.53 -3.71
C PHE A 116 -13.28 13.81 -3.49
N GLN A 117 -12.75 13.25 -4.57
CA GLN A 117 -11.44 12.63 -4.59
C GLN A 117 -10.32 13.68 -4.68
N THR A 118 -9.27 13.52 -3.90
CA THR A 118 -8.05 14.32 -4.01
C THR A 118 -6.80 13.48 -3.76
N ARG A 119 -5.67 13.91 -4.27
CA ARG A 119 -4.35 13.35 -3.93
C ARG A 119 -3.53 14.26 -3.04
N LYS A 120 -4.02 15.48 -2.79
CA LYS A 120 -3.35 16.46 -1.94
C LYS A 120 -4.13 16.62 -0.64
N VAL A 121 -3.47 16.48 0.48
CA VAL A 121 -4.00 16.80 1.81
C VAL A 121 -3.57 18.22 2.14
N ILE A 122 -4.53 19.11 2.36
CA ILE A 122 -4.30 20.52 2.67
C ILE A 122 -4.77 20.76 4.11
N LYS A 123 -3.99 21.49 4.89
CA LYS A 123 -4.36 21.86 6.27
C LYS A 123 -5.28 23.09 6.27
N ASP A 124 -6.49 22.93 5.75
CA ASP A 124 -7.51 23.99 5.66
C ASP A 124 -8.73 23.71 6.55
N GLY A 125 -8.64 22.71 7.43
CA GLY A 125 -9.71 22.27 8.30
C GLY A 125 -10.72 21.31 7.62
N SER A 126 -10.49 20.92 6.35
CA SER A 126 -11.24 19.87 5.68
C SER A 126 -10.91 18.50 6.26
N GLU A 127 -11.84 17.55 6.17
CA GLU A 127 -11.66 16.17 6.61
C GLU A 127 -11.16 15.30 5.45
N TYR A 128 -10.13 14.50 5.71
CA TYR A 128 -9.54 13.60 4.70
C TYR A 128 -9.64 12.16 5.17
N PHE A 129 -10.21 11.30 4.33
CA PHE A 129 -10.38 9.88 4.58
C PHE A 129 -9.54 9.09 3.58
N GLY A 130 -8.74 8.14 4.06
CA GLY A 130 -7.82 7.38 3.24
C GLY A 130 -6.44 7.26 3.90
N PRO A 131 -5.35 7.09 3.14
CA PRO A 131 -5.33 6.96 1.67
C PRO A 131 -5.92 5.63 1.18
N TYR A 132 -6.54 5.64 0.01
CA TYR A 132 -7.07 4.45 -0.64
C TYR A 132 -6.06 3.87 -1.65
N MET A 133 -6.12 2.56 -1.91
CA MET A 133 -5.17 1.87 -2.79
C MET A 133 -5.21 2.31 -4.25
N SER A 134 -6.37 2.70 -4.74
CA SER A 134 -6.56 3.13 -6.13
C SER A 134 -7.70 4.13 -6.28
N THR A 135 -7.65 4.90 -7.35
CA THR A 135 -8.74 5.79 -7.76
C THR A 135 -10.03 5.01 -8.06
N TYR A 136 -9.91 3.77 -8.51
CA TYR A 136 -11.06 2.90 -8.75
C TYR A 136 -11.87 2.68 -7.46
N VAL A 137 -11.22 2.34 -6.35
CA VAL A 137 -11.89 2.13 -5.05
C VAL A 137 -12.60 3.41 -4.59
N VAL A 138 -11.94 4.57 -4.73
CA VAL A 138 -12.54 5.86 -4.38
C VAL A 138 -13.75 6.15 -5.24
N ASN A 139 -13.66 5.93 -6.56
CA ASN A 139 -14.79 6.16 -7.47
C ASN A 139 -15.98 5.22 -7.17
N VAL A 140 -15.71 3.94 -6.84
CA VAL A 140 -16.77 3.01 -6.41
C VAL A 140 -17.46 3.51 -5.16
N LEU A 141 -16.71 4.04 -4.16
CA LEU A 141 -17.31 4.62 -2.95
C LEU A 141 -18.11 5.90 -3.25
N LEU A 142 -17.59 6.80 -4.07
CA LEU A 142 -18.27 8.03 -4.44
C LEU A 142 -19.57 7.75 -5.22
N ASN A 143 -19.53 6.80 -6.16
CA ASN A 143 -20.73 6.35 -6.89
C ASN A 143 -21.76 5.72 -5.94
N PHE A 144 -21.31 4.86 -5.02
CA PHE A 144 -22.15 4.26 -4.00
C PHE A 144 -22.84 5.32 -3.10
N PHE A 145 -22.12 6.37 -2.68
CA PHE A 145 -22.72 7.48 -1.95
C PHE A 145 -23.72 8.26 -2.82
N SER A 146 -23.41 8.44 -4.11
CA SER A 146 -24.35 9.08 -5.04
C SER A 146 -25.65 8.29 -5.18
N GLU A 147 -25.59 6.96 -5.25
CA GLU A 147 -26.76 6.08 -5.34
C GLU A 147 -27.58 6.10 -4.05
N ILE A 148 -26.92 6.06 -2.87
CA ILE A 148 -27.63 6.05 -1.58
C ILE A 148 -28.24 7.40 -1.24
N PHE A 149 -27.55 8.49 -1.52
CA PHE A 149 -27.90 9.83 -1.07
C PHE A 149 -28.37 10.74 -2.20
N TYR A 150 -28.83 10.14 -3.32
CA TYR A 150 -29.42 10.91 -4.40
C TYR A 150 -30.77 11.51 -3.97
N ASP A 151 -30.88 12.82 -4.01
CA ASP A 151 -32.11 13.54 -3.76
C ASP A 151 -32.33 14.59 -4.85
N ASN A 152 -33.45 14.46 -5.62
CA ASN A 152 -33.96 15.40 -6.60
C ASN A 152 -32.95 16.06 -7.57
N GLY A 153 -31.97 15.26 -8.10
CA GLY A 153 -30.99 15.74 -9.08
C GLY A 153 -29.76 16.39 -8.46
N TRP A 154 -29.63 16.36 -7.13
CA TRP A 154 -28.51 16.90 -6.42
C TRP A 154 -27.73 15.80 -5.66
N THR A 155 -26.37 15.80 -5.79
CA THR A 155 -25.50 14.94 -5.02
C THR A 155 -24.33 15.77 -4.49
N PRO A 156 -23.76 15.43 -3.30
CA PRO A 156 -22.58 16.13 -2.77
C PRO A 156 -21.33 16.05 -3.67
N PHE A 157 -21.42 15.35 -4.79
CA PHE A 157 -20.32 15.01 -5.69
C PHE A 157 -20.29 15.81 -6.98
N THR A 158 -21.43 16.40 -7.37
CA THR A 158 -21.59 17.16 -8.63
C THR A 158 -21.60 18.64 -8.38
N TYR A 159 -20.44 19.20 -7.97
CA TYR A 159 -20.21 20.63 -8.06
C TYR A 159 -19.33 20.93 -9.27
N LEU A 160 -19.89 20.75 -10.46
CA LEU A 160 -19.41 21.33 -11.71
C LEU A 160 -20.41 22.41 -12.12
N GLY A 161 -20.29 23.59 -11.54
CA GLY A 161 -20.72 24.86 -12.13
C GLY A 161 -22.17 25.06 -12.51
N LYS A 162 -23.16 24.25 -12.04
CA LYS A 162 -24.57 24.45 -12.22
C LYS A 162 -25.30 24.47 -10.88
N GLU A 163 -25.72 25.65 -10.53
CA GLU A 163 -26.32 26.09 -9.31
C GLU A 163 -27.71 25.44 -9.04
N LYS A 164 -27.72 24.28 -8.38
CA LYS A 164 -28.88 23.96 -7.52
C LYS A 164 -28.36 23.77 -6.14
N LYS A 165 -28.54 24.77 -5.28
CA LYS A 165 -28.34 24.64 -3.84
C LYS A 165 -29.37 23.61 -3.32
N PRO A 166 -28.99 22.79 -2.31
CA PRO A 166 -29.93 21.89 -1.67
C PRO A 166 -31.12 22.67 -1.11
N GLU A 167 -32.31 22.12 -1.23
CA GLU A 167 -33.55 22.77 -0.74
C GLU A 167 -33.54 22.96 0.79
N SER A 168 -32.83 22.13 1.55
CA SER A 168 -32.64 22.26 2.99
C SER A 168 -31.19 22.01 3.40
N LYS A 169 -30.58 23.00 4.04
CA LYS A 169 -29.26 22.92 4.60
C LYS A 169 -29.14 21.82 5.69
N GLU A 170 -30.20 21.64 6.47
CA GLU A 170 -30.25 20.66 7.56
C GLU A 170 -30.20 19.24 7.01
N LYS A 171 -31.04 18.88 6.03
CA LYS A 171 -31.02 17.57 5.35
C LYS A 171 -29.68 17.28 4.69
N TYR A 172 -29.09 18.32 4.10
CA TYR A 172 -27.77 18.20 3.47
C TYR A 172 -26.68 17.84 4.48
N LEU A 173 -26.59 18.59 5.58
CA LEU A 173 -25.61 18.35 6.64
C LEU A 173 -25.83 16.99 7.31
N GLU A 174 -27.07 16.53 7.41
CA GLU A 174 -27.41 15.19 7.85
C GLU A 174 -26.83 14.12 6.91
N THR A 175 -26.99 14.28 5.60
CA THR A 175 -26.39 13.41 4.57
C THR A 175 -24.87 13.37 4.69
N ILE A 176 -24.22 14.51 4.82
CA ILE A 176 -22.77 14.58 5.05
C ILE A 176 -22.36 13.85 6.33
N SER A 177 -23.18 13.95 7.39
CA SER A 177 -22.94 13.23 8.64
C SER A 177 -23.00 11.70 8.44
N GLN A 178 -23.97 11.20 7.65
CA GLN A 178 -24.06 9.77 7.35
C GLN A 178 -22.87 9.29 6.48
N ILE A 179 -22.48 10.06 5.46
CA ILE A 179 -21.30 9.77 4.65
C ILE A 179 -20.04 9.70 5.53
N ARG A 180 -19.89 10.65 6.45
CA ARG A 180 -18.77 10.67 7.42
C ARG A 180 -18.75 9.41 8.28
N LYS A 181 -19.89 8.93 8.77
CA LYS A 181 -20.01 7.68 9.55
C LYS A 181 -19.58 6.48 8.72
N ILE A 182 -20.04 6.37 7.47
CA ILE A 182 -19.66 5.27 6.56
C ILE A 182 -18.15 5.30 6.29
N LEU A 183 -17.57 6.47 6.01
CA LEU A 183 -16.12 6.62 5.81
C LEU A 183 -15.29 6.28 7.04
N LYS A 184 -15.86 6.46 8.24
CA LYS A 184 -15.28 6.03 9.52
C LYS A 184 -15.52 4.54 9.84
N GLY A 185 -16.26 3.82 8.97
CA GLY A 185 -16.56 2.39 9.13
C GLY A 185 -17.80 2.09 9.99
N ASP A 186 -18.50 3.10 10.48
CA ASP A 186 -19.70 2.94 11.29
C ASP A 186 -20.97 2.78 10.40
N ILE A 187 -20.98 1.66 9.66
CA ILE A 187 -22.09 1.33 8.76
C ILE A 187 -23.35 0.92 9.53
N LYS A 188 -23.18 0.32 10.73
CA LYS A 188 -24.31 -0.17 11.52
C LYS A 188 -25.23 0.94 12.00
N SER A 189 -24.65 2.05 12.48
CA SER A 189 -25.47 3.20 12.91
C SER A 189 -26.24 3.82 11.75
N VAL A 190 -25.65 3.81 10.54
CA VAL A 190 -26.32 4.32 9.34
C VAL A 190 -27.46 3.41 8.91
N ILE A 191 -27.29 2.08 8.99
CA ILE A 191 -28.36 1.10 8.75
C ILE A 191 -29.52 1.31 9.73
N SER A 192 -29.25 1.46 11.02
CA SER A 192 -30.27 1.69 12.05
C SER A 192 -31.03 2.98 11.76
N TYR A 193 -30.33 4.07 11.49
CA TYR A 193 -30.93 5.35 11.13
C TYR A 193 -31.82 5.27 9.88
N LEU A 194 -31.37 4.60 8.81
CA LEU A 194 -32.19 4.44 7.61
C LEU A 194 -33.42 3.56 7.86
N LYS A 195 -33.32 2.54 8.70
CA LYS A 195 -34.47 1.71 9.10
C LYS A 195 -35.52 2.52 9.85
N GLU A 196 -35.13 3.34 10.82
CA GLU A 196 -36.02 4.24 11.55
C GLU A 196 -36.72 5.23 10.61
N LYS A 197 -35.97 5.84 9.68
CA LYS A 197 -36.48 6.76 8.69
C LYS A 197 -37.46 6.08 7.73
N MET A 198 -37.16 4.86 7.29
CA MET A 198 -38.09 4.06 6.47
C MET A 198 -39.41 3.79 7.19
N MET A 199 -39.36 3.42 8.47
CA MET A 199 -40.57 3.18 9.28
C MET A 199 -41.38 4.46 9.48
N LEU A 200 -40.74 5.61 9.71
CA LEU A 200 -41.42 6.90 9.83
C LEU A 200 -42.19 7.26 8.55
N HIS A 201 -41.61 7.07 7.37
CA HIS A 201 -42.30 7.30 6.10
C HIS A 201 -43.42 6.29 5.87
N ALA A 202 -43.23 5.02 6.20
CA ALA A 202 -44.28 4.01 6.09
C ALA A 202 -45.46 4.31 7.00
N ASN A 203 -45.26 4.74 8.25
CA ASN A 203 -46.31 5.13 9.19
C ASN A 203 -47.10 6.39 8.72
N LYS A 204 -46.44 7.27 7.95
CA LYS A 204 -47.06 8.42 7.32
C LYS A 204 -47.77 8.09 5.99
N MET A 205 -47.80 6.81 5.60
CA MET A 205 -48.32 6.33 4.29
C MET A 205 -47.54 6.89 3.07
N GLU A 206 -46.33 7.38 3.27
CA GLU A 206 -45.42 7.87 2.22
C GLU A 206 -44.63 6.70 1.61
N PHE A 207 -45.31 5.78 0.95
CA PHE A 207 -44.76 4.50 0.51
C PHE A 207 -43.64 4.63 -0.52
N GLU A 208 -43.67 5.64 -1.40
CA GLU A 208 -42.61 5.90 -2.38
C GLU A 208 -41.28 6.26 -1.68
N ASN A 209 -41.36 7.12 -0.65
CA ASN A 209 -40.18 7.50 0.13
C ASN A 209 -39.68 6.32 0.95
N ALA A 210 -40.53 5.51 1.55
CA ALA A 210 -40.16 4.30 2.26
C ALA A 210 -39.46 3.28 1.33
N GLN A 211 -39.96 3.12 0.09
CA GLN A 211 -39.39 2.20 -0.90
C GLN A 211 -37.98 2.67 -1.33
N LYS A 212 -37.77 3.96 -1.59
CA LYS A 212 -36.42 4.51 -1.89
C LYS A 212 -35.42 4.20 -0.78
N ILE A 213 -35.81 4.40 0.49
CA ILE A 213 -34.93 4.10 1.63
C ILE A 213 -34.67 2.60 1.75
N LYS A 214 -35.64 1.73 1.43
CA LYS A 214 -35.45 0.28 1.40
C LYS A 214 -34.41 -0.14 0.36
N GLU A 215 -34.41 0.49 -0.81
CA GLU A 215 -33.38 0.25 -1.85
C GLU A 215 -32.00 0.71 -1.38
N GLN A 216 -31.89 1.87 -0.73
CA GLN A 216 -30.66 2.35 -0.10
C GLN A 216 -30.14 1.37 0.96
N LEU A 217 -31.02 0.84 1.82
CA LEU A 217 -30.69 -0.18 2.81
C LEU A 217 -30.14 -1.46 2.17
N LEU A 218 -30.76 -1.91 1.07
CA LEU A 218 -30.30 -3.09 0.34
C LEU A 218 -28.89 -2.88 -0.22
N LEU A 219 -28.61 -1.74 -0.84
CA LEU A 219 -27.29 -1.38 -1.35
C LEU A 219 -26.26 -1.34 -0.23
N LEU A 220 -26.59 -0.71 0.91
CA LEU A 220 -25.68 -0.60 2.06
C LEU A 220 -25.40 -1.97 2.72
N THR A 221 -26.42 -2.82 2.80
CA THR A 221 -26.28 -4.18 3.32
C THR A 221 -25.41 -5.05 2.41
N ASN A 222 -25.58 -4.94 1.10
CA ASN A 222 -24.74 -5.62 0.11
C ASN A 222 -23.30 -5.11 0.15
N TYR A 223 -23.09 -3.82 0.35
CA TYR A 223 -21.75 -3.24 0.55
C TYR A 223 -21.11 -3.81 1.84
N GLN A 224 -21.86 -3.85 2.93
CA GLN A 224 -21.40 -4.41 4.19
C GLN A 224 -21.04 -5.90 4.09
N SER A 225 -21.82 -6.70 3.36
CA SER A 225 -21.55 -8.14 3.17
C SER A 225 -20.30 -8.42 2.31
N LYS A 226 -19.96 -7.53 1.38
CA LYS A 226 -18.74 -7.63 0.56
C LYS A 226 -17.50 -7.11 1.27
N SER A 227 -17.65 -6.23 2.26
CA SER A 227 -16.56 -5.83 3.13
C SER A 227 -16.38 -6.92 4.20
N SER A 228 -15.17 -7.51 4.31
CA SER A 228 -14.88 -8.54 5.30
C SER A 228 -15.16 -7.99 6.71
N ILE A 229 -16.33 -8.32 7.26
CA ILE A 229 -16.73 -7.83 8.59
C ILE A 229 -15.90 -8.59 9.62
N VAL A 230 -15.08 -7.83 10.29
CA VAL A 230 -14.42 -8.24 11.52
C VAL A 230 -15.46 -8.10 12.64
N SER A 231 -15.40 -8.94 13.66
CA SER A 231 -16.23 -8.80 14.85
C SER A 231 -16.22 -7.35 15.37
N SER A 232 -17.40 -6.85 15.74
CA SER A 232 -17.57 -5.51 16.31
C SER A 232 -16.76 -5.27 17.60
N LYS A 233 -16.21 -6.35 18.20
CA LYS A 233 -15.32 -6.28 19.36
C LYS A 233 -13.90 -5.80 19.01
N ILE A 234 -13.49 -5.91 17.73
CA ILE A 234 -12.17 -5.46 17.28
C ILE A 234 -12.33 -4.08 16.66
N ASN A 235 -11.83 -3.08 17.35
CA ASN A 235 -11.95 -1.69 16.95
C ASN A 235 -10.60 -0.98 17.07
N ASN A 236 -10.32 -0.06 16.15
CA ASN A 236 -9.13 0.80 16.11
C ASN A 236 -7.82 0.01 16.21
N VAL A 237 -7.60 -0.90 15.25
CA VAL A 237 -6.44 -1.80 15.19
C VAL A 237 -5.70 -1.66 13.87
N ASP A 238 -4.38 -1.57 13.95
CA ASP A 238 -3.48 -1.73 12.81
C ASP A 238 -2.97 -3.18 12.76
N ILE A 239 -2.97 -3.80 11.59
CA ILE A 239 -2.45 -5.16 11.39
C ILE A 239 -1.30 -5.09 10.40
N PHE A 240 -0.18 -5.69 10.75
CA PHE A 240 1.00 -5.77 9.90
C PHE A 240 1.50 -7.20 9.81
N THR A 241 1.70 -7.67 8.59
CA THR A 241 2.23 -9.01 8.33
C THR A 241 3.28 -8.95 7.24
N ILE A 242 4.24 -9.86 7.30
CA ILE A 242 5.33 -9.96 6.34
C ILE A 242 5.42 -11.38 5.76
N ILE A 243 5.73 -11.46 4.48
CA ILE A 243 6.24 -12.65 3.81
C ILE A 243 7.48 -12.24 3.07
N SER A 244 8.56 -12.97 3.25
CA SER A 244 9.83 -12.65 2.62
C SER A 244 10.44 -13.85 1.89
N ASP A 245 11.31 -13.54 0.94
CA ASP A 245 12.28 -14.44 0.34
C ASP A 245 13.69 -13.84 0.50
N GLU A 246 14.72 -14.46 -0.08
CA GLU A 246 16.09 -13.98 0.02
C GLU A 246 16.31 -12.56 -0.49
N LYS A 247 15.53 -12.13 -1.49
CA LYS A 247 15.71 -10.85 -2.22
C LYS A 247 14.64 -9.82 -1.89
N ASN A 248 13.44 -10.26 -1.53
CA ASN A 248 12.30 -9.36 -1.37
C ASN A 248 11.50 -9.71 -0.12
N ALA A 249 10.84 -8.72 0.43
CA ALA A 249 9.81 -8.85 1.44
C ALA A 249 8.52 -8.14 0.99
N PHE A 250 7.38 -8.67 1.38
CA PHE A 250 6.06 -8.13 1.12
C PHE A 250 5.36 -7.94 2.46
N VAL A 251 5.15 -6.69 2.82
CA VAL A 251 4.46 -6.33 4.06
C VAL A 251 3.06 -5.87 3.71
N ASN A 252 2.05 -6.49 4.32
CA ASN A 252 0.66 -6.04 4.21
C ASN A 252 0.26 -5.32 5.48
N TYR A 253 -0.40 -4.19 5.31
CA TYR A 253 -1.03 -3.37 6.33
C TYR A 253 -2.55 -3.41 6.15
N LEU A 254 -3.28 -3.67 7.24
CA LEU A 254 -4.73 -3.50 7.30
C LEU A 254 -5.06 -2.56 8.46
N LYS A 255 -5.99 -1.63 8.23
CA LYS A 255 -6.55 -0.78 9.27
C LYS A 255 -8.00 -1.18 9.52
N ILE A 256 -8.30 -1.44 10.79
CA ILE A 256 -9.66 -1.79 11.22
C ILE A 256 -10.19 -0.67 12.10
N THR A 257 -11.38 -0.21 11.77
CA THR A 257 -12.13 0.76 12.57
C THR A 257 -13.58 0.32 12.63
N SER A 258 -14.17 0.33 13.83
CA SER A 258 -15.57 -0.07 14.06
C SER A 258 -15.94 -1.44 13.47
N GLY A 259 -14.99 -2.40 13.53
CA GLY A 259 -15.20 -3.77 13.03
C GLY A 259 -15.17 -3.89 11.50
N ALA A 260 -14.78 -2.86 10.76
CA ALA A 260 -14.62 -2.90 9.31
C ALA A 260 -13.15 -2.68 8.92
N ILE A 261 -12.69 -3.37 7.87
CA ILE A 261 -11.39 -3.12 7.26
C ILE A 261 -11.54 -1.89 6.38
N ILE A 262 -11.06 -0.74 6.86
CA ILE A 262 -11.17 0.53 6.13
C ILE A 262 -9.99 0.77 5.19
N GLN A 263 -8.87 0.09 5.40
CA GLN A 263 -7.67 0.23 4.58
C GLN A 263 -6.92 -1.08 4.47
N SER A 264 -6.43 -1.38 3.27
CA SER A 264 -5.49 -2.47 3.00
C SER A 264 -4.39 -1.96 2.08
N HIS A 265 -3.15 -2.17 2.47
CA HIS A 265 -1.99 -1.73 1.69
C HIS A 265 -0.88 -2.77 1.76
N THR A 266 -0.32 -3.15 0.61
CA THR A 266 0.82 -4.07 0.55
C THR A 266 2.02 -3.36 -0.05
N VAL A 267 3.15 -3.41 0.65
CA VAL A 267 4.42 -2.81 0.22
C VAL A 267 5.40 -3.89 -0.16
N GLU A 268 6.05 -3.71 -1.28
CA GLU A 268 7.19 -4.53 -1.69
C GLU A 268 8.49 -3.86 -1.26
N ILE A 269 9.38 -4.63 -0.63
CA ILE A 269 10.68 -4.19 -0.15
C ILE A 269 11.76 -5.08 -0.76
N LYS A 270 12.81 -4.47 -1.29
CA LYS A 270 14.01 -5.19 -1.72
C LYS A 270 15.00 -5.24 -0.57
N LYS A 271 15.30 -6.45 -0.10
CA LYS A 271 16.35 -6.67 0.92
C LYS A 271 17.70 -6.22 0.38
N LYS A 272 18.44 -5.47 1.16
CA LYS A 272 19.75 -4.94 0.81
C LYS A 272 20.89 -5.69 1.49
N LEU A 273 20.79 -5.88 2.79
CA LEU A 273 21.83 -6.47 3.64
C LEU A 273 21.39 -7.77 4.33
N SER A 274 20.36 -8.46 3.79
CA SER A 274 19.73 -9.65 4.39
C SER A 274 19.09 -9.34 5.75
N GLU A 275 18.37 -8.23 5.78
CA GLU A 275 17.63 -7.76 6.96
C GLU A 275 16.62 -8.82 7.39
N SER A 276 16.45 -8.96 8.72
CA SER A 276 15.44 -9.87 9.29
C SER A 276 14.02 -9.37 9.05
N ASP A 277 13.06 -10.27 9.17
CA ASP A 277 11.65 -9.90 8.99
C ASP A 277 11.18 -8.93 10.08
N GLU A 278 11.72 -9.03 11.30
CA GLU A 278 11.45 -8.10 12.40
C GLU A 278 12.00 -6.70 12.11
N GLU A 279 13.22 -6.59 11.58
CA GLU A 279 13.83 -5.30 11.21
C GLU A 279 13.01 -4.62 10.10
N ILE A 280 12.59 -5.38 9.08
CA ILE A 280 11.77 -4.87 7.98
C ILE A 280 10.39 -4.42 8.49
N LEU A 281 9.74 -5.26 9.32
CA LEU A 281 8.45 -4.90 9.92
C LEU A 281 8.55 -3.65 10.78
N GLN A 282 9.55 -3.55 11.63
CA GLN A 282 9.78 -2.37 12.48
C GLN A 282 9.89 -1.11 11.64
N PHE A 283 10.66 -1.15 10.56
CA PHE A 283 10.84 -0.04 9.63
C PHE A 283 9.51 0.35 8.94
N VAL A 284 8.81 -0.64 8.38
CA VAL A 284 7.56 -0.41 7.63
C VAL A 284 6.43 0.08 8.52
N ILE A 285 6.29 -0.49 9.72
CA ILE A 285 5.27 -0.06 10.67
C ILE A 285 5.48 1.40 11.04
N THR A 286 6.72 1.77 11.32
CA THR A 286 7.07 3.16 11.65
C THR A 286 6.73 4.10 10.50
N ASP A 287 7.13 3.74 9.26
CA ASP A 287 6.85 4.56 8.09
C ASP A 287 5.35 4.69 7.79
N LEU A 288 4.63 3.56 7.76
CA LEU A 288 3.21 3.56 7.39
C LEU A 288 2.34 4.22 8.45
N ARG A 289 2.62 4.04 9.76
CA ARG A 289 1.89 4.74 10.82
C ARG A 289 2.05 6.24 10.73
N ILE A 290 3.27 6.74 10.46
CA ILE A 290 3.51 8.17 10.24
C ILE A 290 2.81 8.65 8.97
N ARG A 291 2.97 7.92 7.86
CA ARG A 291 2.41 8.28 6.55
C ARG A 291 0.87 8.36 6.57
N PHE A 292 0.24 7.42 7.26
CA PHE A 292 -1.23 7.31 7.34
C PHE A 292 -1.80 7.97 8.58
N ASN A 293 -0.97 8.65 9.37
CA ASN A 293 -1.34 9.30 10.62
C ASN A 293 -2.21 8.39 11.50
N SER A 294 -1.75 7.15 11.70
CA SER A 294 -2.53 6.17 12.45
C SER A 294 -2.48 6.45 13.94
N VAL A 295 -3.67 6.55 14.55
CA VAL A 295 -3.90 6.71 15.98
C VAL A 295 -4.38 5.42 16.66
N SER A 296 -4.22 4.28 15.99
CA SER A 296 -4.63 2.99 16.53
C SER A 296 -3.84 2.65 17.80
N THR A 297 -4.57 2.22 18.83
CA THR A 297 -4.01 1.84 20.14
C THR A 297 -3.53 0.39 20.20
N PHE A 298 -3.87 -0.41 19.19
CA PHE A 298 -3.43 -1.79 19.06
C PHE A 298 -2.75 -2.04 17.72
N ILE A 299 -1.66 -2.78 17.76
CA ILE A 299 -0.99 -3.32 16.58
C ILE A 299 -1.00 -4.84 16.69
N TYR A 300 -1.56 -5.53 15.69
CA TYR A 300 -1.40 -6.97 15.53
C TYR A 300 -0.31 -7.22 14.49
N SER A 301 0.69 -7.99 14.87
CA SER A 301 1.85 -8.29 14.02
C SER A 301 2.02 -9.79 13.84
N SER A 302 2.60 -10.20 12.70
CA SER A 302 3.01 -11.60 12.47
C SER A 302 4.29 -11.98 13.23
N HIS A 303 5.09 -11.02 13.67
CA HIS A 303 6.34 -11.22 14.40
C HIS A 303 6.43 -10.29 15.60
N ASN A 304 7.28 -10.65 16.55
CA ASN A 304 7.58 -9.77 17.67
C ASN A 304 8.39 -8.56 17.17
N ILE A 305 7.95 -7.37 17.54
CA ILE A 305 8.63 -6.12 17.24
C ILE A 305 8.80 -5.28 18.50
N ILE A 306 9.77 -4.40 18.51
CA ILE A 306 10.00 -3.51 19.65
C ILE A 306 8.89 -2.46 19.71
N ASN A 307 8.22 -2.37 20.85
CA ASN A 307 7.21 -1.33 21.04
C ASN A 307 7.89 0.03 21.30
N ILE A 308 7.70 0.95 20.36
CA ILE A 308 8.28 2.30 20.40
C ILE A 308 7.20 3.38 20.53
N TRP A 309 5.93 2.99 20.57
CA TRP A 309 4.80 3.92 20.64
C TRP A 309 4.19 3.90 22.05
N GLU A 310 4.17 5.05 22.70
CA GLU A 310 3.52 5.21 23.98
C GLU A 310 2.01 4.98 23.85
N GLY A 311 1.41 4.27 24.80
CA GLY A 311 -0.03 3.96 24.80
C GLY A 311 -0.48 2.92 23.77
N VAL A 312 0.41 2.37 22.93
CA VAL A 312 0.10 1.34 21.93
C VAL A 312 0.49 -0.05 22.44
N LYS A 313 -0.42 -1.03 22.29
CA LYS A 313 -0.16 -2.43 22.61
C LYS A 313 0.10 -3.23 21.33
N ILE A 314 1.25 -3.92 21.28
CA ILE A 314 1.62 -4.82 20.19
C ILE A 314 1.30 -6.24 20.62
N ILE A 315 0.58 -6.99 19.77
CA ILE A 315 0.14 -8.35 20.02
C ILE A 315 0.48 -9.21 18.82
N VAL A 316 1.05 -10.39 19.05
CA VAL A 316 1.19 -11.47 18.06
C VAL A 316 0.12 -12.50 18.34
N PRO A 317 -1.01 -12.50 17.61
CA PRO A 317 -2.14 -13.38 17.91
C PRO A 317 -1.83 -14.82 17.50
N ALA A 318 -2.03 -15.77 18.43
CA ALA A 318 -1.85 -17.19 18.16
C ALA A 318 -3.14 -17.88 17.68
N GLN A 319 -4.32 -17.40 18.12
CA GLN A 319 -5.62 -18.06 17.84
C GLN A 319 -6.79 -17.07 17.83
N GLY A 320 -7.96 -17.54 17.39
CA GLY A 320 -9.21 -16.77 17.40
C GLY A 320 -9.34 -15.76 16.27
N GLU A 321 -10.24 -14.79 16.42
CA GLU A 321 -10.56 -13.76 15.40
C GLU A 321 -9.36 -12.91 15.04
N LYS A 322 -8.53 -12.57 16.01
CA LYS A 322 -7.30 -11.78 15.79
C LYS A 322 -6.33 -12.53 14.88
N LYS A 323 -6.20 -13.85 15.04
CA LYS A 323 -5.38 -14.69 14.17
C LYS A 323 -5.94 -14.76 12.74
N LYS A 324 -7.26 -14.88 12.58
CA LYS A 324 -7.90 -14.85 11.24
C LYS A 324 -7.58 -13.57 10.47
N LEU A 325 -7.42 -12.45 11.17
CA LEU A 325 -7.02 -11.18 10.56
C LEU A 325 -5.55 -11.16 10.14
N ILE A 326 -4.67 -11.73 10.94
CA ILE A 326 -3.27 -11.96 10.53
C ILE A 326 -3.23 -12.85 9.30
N ASP A 327 -4.00 -13.94 9.27
CA ASP A 327 -4.04 -14.85 8.13
C ASP A 327 -4.61 -14.20 6.86
N LEU A 328 -5.60 -13.32 7.00
CA LEU A 328 -6.10 -12.50 5.89
C LEU A 328 -5.00 -11.56 5.35
N SER A 329 -4.31 -10.87 6.23
CA SER A 329 -3.21 -9.98 5.87
C SER A 329 -2.06 -10.73 5.20
N LEU A 330 -1.69 -11.91 5.71
CA LEU A 330 -0.69 -12.79 5.10
C LEU A 330 -1.10 -13.25 3.69
N ARG A 331 -2.39 -13.57 3.48
CA ARG A 331 -2.89 -13.91 2.13
C ARG A 331 -2.73 -12.77 1.15
N ASN A 332 -2.98 -11.53 1.58
CA ASN A 332 -2.78 -10.34 0.75
C ASN A 332 -1.29 -10.14 0.38
N ALA A 333 -0.37 -10.32 1.33
CA ALA A 333 1.07 -10.27 1.08
C ALA A 333 1.50 -11.37 0.09
N LYS A 334 1.00 -12.61 0.27
CA LYS A 334 1.28 -13.75 -0.60
C LYS A 334 0.75 -13.54 -2.02
N TYR A 335 -0.44 -12.97 -2.14
CA TYR A 335 -1.01 -12.64 -3.46
C TYR A 335 -0.10 -11.69 -4.23
N MET A 336 0.39 -10.63 -3.60
CA MET A 336 1.31 -9.69 -4.25
C MET A 336 2.66 -10.34 -4.62
N GLN A 337 3.18 -11.24 -3.77
CA GLN A 337 4.38 -12.03 -4.08
C GLN A 337 4.17 -12.89 -5.34
N LEU A 338 3.04 -13.58 -5.43
CA LEU A 338 2.70 -14.44 -6.57
C LEU A 338 2.50 -13.62 -7.86
N GLU A 339 1.79 -12.50 -7.79
CA GLU A 339 1.61 -11.58 -8.91
C GLU A 339 2.95 -11.08 -9.46
N LYS A 340 3.88 -10.73 -8.57
CA LYS A 340 5.23 -10.33 -8.99
C LYS A 340 5.97 -11.47 -9.69
N LYS A 341 5.93 -12.69 -9.14
CA LYS A 341 6.56 -13.86 -9.77
C LYS A 341 5.99 -14.11 -11.17
N LYS A 342 4.66 -14.03 -11.33
CA LYS A 342 4.00 -14.15 -12.64
C LYS A 342 4.47 -13.07 -13.62
N ARG A 343 4.53 -11.80 -13.19
CA ARG A 343 5.02 -10.69 -14.05
C ARG A 343 6.49 -10.87 -14.44
N GLN A 344 7.32 -11.35 -13.54
CA GLN A 344 8.73 -11.65 -13.85
C GLN A 344 8.85 -12.79 -14.85
N ALA A 345 8.08 -13.89 -14.68
CA ALA A 345 8.04 -14.98 -15.64
C ALA A 345 7.57 -14.52 -17.03
N LEU A 346 6.52 -13.69 -17.11
CA LEU A 346 6.05 -13.09 -18.36
C LEU A 346 7.08 -12.16 -19.01
N ASN A 347 7.88 -11.45 -18.21
CA ASN A 347 8.95 -10.58 -18.72
C ASN A 347 10.15 -11.39 -19.22
N LEU A 348 10.46 -12.51 -18.57
CA LEU A 348 11.47 -13.46 -19.06
C LEU A 348 11.04 -14.10 -20.39
N THR A 349 9.78 -14.49 -20.54
CA THR A 349 9.24 -14.93 -21.84
C THR A 349 9.27 -13.82 -22.90
N LYS A 350 9.09 -12.55 -22.51
CA LYS A 350 9.24 -11.42 -23.44
C LYS A 350 10.70 -11.16 -23.86
N SER A 351 11.67 -11.38 -22.99
CA SER A 351 13.09 -11.25 -23.34
C SER A 351 13.61 -12.42 -24.17
N ASN A 352 12.98 -13.59 -24.09
CA ASN A 352 13.31 -14.78 -24.87
C ASN A 352 12.80 -14.76 -26.32
N LYS A 353 12.13 -13.68 -26.75
CA LYS A 353 11.58 -13.59 -28.13
C LYS A 353 12.64 -13.70 -29.21
N SER A 354 13.79 -13.08 -29.00
CA SER A 354 14.90 -13.18 -29.93
C SER A 354 15.45 -14.62 -30.02
N ILE A 355 15.40 -15.35 -28.91
CA ILE A 355 15.81 -16.76 -28.86
C ILE A 355 14.80 -17.64 -29.60
N VAL A 356 13.49 -17.40 -29.38
CA VAL A 356 12.42 -18.13 -30.07
C VAL A 356 12.47 -17.87 -31.56
N LEU A 357 12.63 -16.63 -32.00
CA LEU A 357 12.75 -16.30 -33.43
C LEU A 357 14.01 -16.89 -34.06
N LYS A 358 15.15 -16.91 -33.37
CA LYS A 358 16.37 -17.59 -33.83
C LYS A 358 16.19 -19.08 -33.93
N LYS A 359 15.51 -19.69 -32.95
CA LYS A 359 15.20 -21.11 -33.01
C LYS A 359 14.26 -21.43 -34.19
N LEU A 360 13.23 -20.63 -34.41
CA LEU A 360 12.33 -20.75 -35.56
C LEU A 360 13.08 -20.59 -36.89
N GLN A 361 14.04 -19.65 -36.96
CA GLN A 361 14.91 -19.51 -38.12
C GLN A 361 15.71 -20.79 -38.41
N GLN A 362 16.27 -21.42 -37.37
CA GLN A 362 17.02 -22.68 -37.48
C GLN A 362 16.13 -23.83 -37.88
N ASP A 363 14.99 -24.00 -37.20
CA ASP A 363 14.05 -25.11 -37.44
C ASP A 363 13.45 -25.07 -38.85
N LEU A 364 13.25 -23.86 -39.40
CA LEU A 364 12.71 -23.66 -40.77
C LEU A 364 13.79 -23.42 -41.84
N HIS A 365 15.09 -23.49 -41.46
CA HIS A 365 16.23 -23.23 -42.34
C HIS A 365 16.16 -21.88 -43.10
N LEU A 366 15.64 -20.84 -42.43
CA LEU A 366 15.49 -19.52 -43.05
C LEU A 366 16.83 -18.78 -43.10
N LYS A 367 17.06 -18.03 -44.20
CA LYS A 367 18.26 -17.19 -44.32
C LYS A 367 18.30 -16.03 -43.31
N GLU A 368 17.14 -15.49 -42.97
CA GLU A 368 17.00 -14.34 -42.05
C GLU A 368 16.05 -14.66 -40.90
N ILE A 369 16.16 -13.89 -39.81
CA ILE A 369 15.26 -14.05 -38.66
C ILE A 369 13.84 -13.63 -39.06
N PRO A 370 12.80 -14.45 -38.84
CA PRO A 370 11.43 -14.16 -39.25
C PRO A 370 10.80 -13.14 -38.27
N ILE A 371 11.01 -11.87 -38.56
CA ILE A 371 10.46 -10.76 -37.73
C ILE A 371 9.01 -10.44 -38.05
N HIS A 372 8.54 -10.83 -39.22
CA HIS A 372 7.16 -10.72 -39.71
C HIS A 372 6.70 -12.07 -40.20
N ILE A 373 5.61 -12.58 -39.66
CA ILE A 373 5.05 -13.90 -39.98
C ILE A 373 3.56 -13.71 -40.23
N GLU A 374 3.10 -14.17 -41.37
CA GLU A 374 1.68 -14.17 -41.69
C GLU A 374 1.24 -15.63 -41.86
N CYS A 375 0.10 -15.98 -41.30
CA CYS A 375 -0.52 -17.29 -41.42
C CYS A 375 -1.92 -17.11 -41.98
N PHE A 376 -2.15 -17.75 -43.13
CA PHE A 376 -3.45 -17.74 -43.78
C PHE A 376 -4.12 -19.08 -43.61
N ASP A 377 -5.37 -19.05 -43.18
CA ASP A 377 -6.23 -20.22 -43.09
C ASP A 377 -7.48 -20.02 -43.96
N ASN A 378 -7.72 -20.95 -44.88
CA ASN A 378 -8.86 -20.91 -45.75
C ASN A 378 -9.81 -22.04 -45.38
N SER A 379 -11.06 -21.72 -45.13
CA SER A 379 -12.10 -22.66 -44.76
C SER A 379 -13.31 -22.51 -45.66
N ASN A 380 -13.97 -23.62 -45.98
CA ASN A 380 -15.26 -23.62 -46.68
C ASN A 380 -16.15 -24.74 -46.15
N PHE A 381 -17.44 -24.60 -46.31
CA PHE A 381 -18.41 -25.62 -45.95
C PHE A 381 -18.81 -26.38 -47.22
N GLN A 382 -18.17 -27.56 -47.48
CA GLN A 382 -18.40 -28.40 -48.65
C GLN A 382 -18.39 -27.64 -50.00
N GLY A 383 -17.42 -26.71 -50.14
CA GLY A 383 -17.28 -25.90 -51.37
C GLY A 383 -18.14 -24.63 -51.40
N SER A 384 -18.97 -24.38 -50.39
CA SER A 384 -19.77 -23.17 -50.26
C SER A 384 -19.21 -22.25 -49.17
N ASN A 385 -19.49 -20.93 -49.31
CA ASN A 385 -19.13 -19.88 -48.34
C ASN A 385 -17.62 -19.88 -47.97
N PRO A 386 -16.71 -19.70 -48.95
CA PRO A 386 -15.27 -19.65 -48.64
C PRO A 386 -14.97 -18.49 -47.73
N THR A 387 -14.29 -18.78 -46.62
CA THR A 387 -13.86 -17.79 -45.64
C THR A 387 -12.35 -17.93 -45.45
N ALA A 388 -11.63 -16.81 -45.46
CA ALA A 388 -10.20 -16.78 -45.17
C ALA A 388 -9.92 -15.96 -43.91
N SER A 389 -8.98 -16.42 -43.09
CA SER A 389 -8.46 -15.67 -41.97
C SER A 389 -6.94 -15.46 -42.13
N CYS A 390 -6.47 -14.32 -41.67
CA CYS A 390 -5.05 -13.99 -41.60
C CYS A 390 -4.68 -13.67 -40.19
N VAL A 391 -3.63 -14.29 -39.66
CA VAL A 391 -3.04 -13.97 -38.37
C VAL A 391 -1.62 -13.47 -38.58
N VAL A 392 -1.34 -12.27 -38.06
CA VAL A 392 -0.04 -11.62 -38.26
C VAL A 392 0.74 -11.59 -36.94
N PHE A 393 2.01 -12.00 -37.02
CA PHE A 393 2.96 -11.84 -35.91
C PHE A 393 4.07 -10.89 -36.33
N LYS A 394 4.34 -9.88 -35.51
CA LYS A 394 5.48 -8.95 -35.68
C LYS A 394 6.43 -9.04 -34.50
N LYS A 395 7.72 -9.27 -34.76
CA LYS A 395 8.77 -9.42 -33.74
C LYS A 395 8.40 -10.46 -32.65
N GLY A 396 7.79 -11.57 -33.06
CA GLY A 396 7.38 -12.66 -32.15
C GLY A 396 6.15 -12.37 -31.29
N LEU A 397 5.31 -11.39 -31.65
CA LEU A 397 4.05 -11.06 -31.00
C LEU A 397 2.90 -10.99 -32.01
N PRO A 398 1.68 -11.45 -31.61
CA PRO A 398 0.51 -11.25 -32.44
C PRO A 398 0.24 -9.75 -32.61
N SER A 399 0.06 -9.32 -33.85
CA SER A 399 -0.30 -7.95 -34.19
C SER A 399 -1.81 -7.85 -34.34
N LYS A 400 -2.45 -7.09 -33.46
CA LYS A 400 -3.91 -6.88 -33.49
C LYS A 400 -4.33 -5.73 -34.39
N LYS A 401 -3.37 -5.07 -35.03
CA LYS A 401 -3.62 -3.89 -35.89
C LYS A 401 -3.56 -4.24 -37.37
N ASP A 402 -2.98 -5.35 -37.69
CA ASP A 402 -2.89 -5.95 -39.01
C ASP A 402 -3.79 -7.20 -39.02
#